data_01478a0ba84d3163191f34200b488a19
#
_entry.id   01478a0ba84d3163191f34200b488a19
#
_cell.length_a   1.000
_cell.length_b   1.000
_cell.length_c   1.000
_cell.angle_alpha   90.00
_cell.angle_beta   90.00
_cell.angle_gamma   90.00
#
_symmetry.space_group_name_H-M   'P 1'
#
loop_
_entity.id
_entity.type
_entity.pdbx_description
1 polymer ?
#
loop_
_entity_poly.entity_id
_entity_poly.type
_entity_poly.pdbx_seq_one_letter_code
_entity_poly.pdbx_strand_id
1 'polypeptide(L)'
;DIVGGPRGMQARFFGEVEGALAFALVPKAIGFSFSQNLQLQLQYQDLNELSSVAFDLANKLRNDPNLLNVRSVFQVDKPQLDVSVDRDRAASLGVSIEDISRTMQILFGGLDLSRVKRDGKEYDVIVQLDRTSRLTPRDLDNVYLRSNTGQLIQLTAVVNTKPLAAPGQINHYNRLRSGAIEATPVGIPLGTAVYRIEDMLAKELPPGFRYEWAGEAKDL
;
A
#
# COMPACT_ATOMS: atom_id res chain seq x y z
N ASP A 1 31.32 3.59 21.27
CA ASP A 1 30.01 3.11 20.80
C ASP A 1 30.21 1.74 20.14
N ILE A 2 29.62 0.70 20.76
CA ILE A 2 29.83 -0.71 20.32
C ILE A 2 29.09 -0.97 18.99
N VAL A 3 28.01 -0.27 18.73
CA VAL A 3 27.13 -0.51 17.56
C VAL A 3 27.42 0.46 16.42
N GLY A 4 27.51 1.74 16.70
CA GLY A 4 27.74 2.79 15.69
C GLY A 4 29.12 3.43 15.88
N GLY A 5 29.84 3.67 14.82
CA GLY A 5 31.17 4.27 14.82
C GLY A 5 32.11 3.55 13.86
N PRO A 6 33.27 4.13 13.53
CA PRO A 6 34.15 3.57 12.50
C PRO A 6 34.70 2.16 12.82
N ARG A 7 34.64 1.73 14.08
CA ARG A 7 35.05 0.40 14.57
C ARG A 7 33.87 -0.38 15.19
N GLY A 8 32.63 0.11 15.05
CA GLY A 8 31.47 -0.55 15.60
C GLY A 8 31.04 -1.78 14.78
N MET A 9 30.14 -2.58 15.34
CA MET A 9 29.62 -3.78 14.69
C MET A 9 29.03 -3.49 13.29
N GLN A 10 28.38 -2.33 13.12
CA GLN A 10 27.81 -1.93 11.84
C GLN A 10 28.88 -1.82 10.74
N ALA A 11 30.01 -1.16 11.02
CA ALA A 11 31.09 -1.00 10.06
C ALA A 11 31.74 -2.35 9.70
N ARG A 12 31.83 -3.26 10.66
CA ARG A 12 32.36 -4.62 10.44
C ARG A 12 31.44 -5.46 9.59
N PHE A 13 30.12 -5.37 9.80
CA PHE A 13 29.14 -6.11 9.00
C PHE A 13 29.16 -5.71 7.52
N PHE A 14 29.35 -4.41 7.23
CA PHE A 14 29.48 -3.94 5.85
C PHE A 14 30.77 -4.39 5.16
N GLY A 15 31.83 -4.65 5.92
CA GLY A 15 33.14 -5.06 5.37
C GLY A 15 33.37 -6.56 5.34
N GLU A 16 32.76 -7.32 6.25
CA GLU A 16 33.09 -8.73 6.48
C GLU A 16 32.00 -9.70 5.97
N VAL A 17 30.79 -9.23 5.67
CA VAL A 17 29.68 -10.09 5.21
C VAL A 17 29.41 -9.86 3.73
N GLU A 18 29.89 -10.77 2.90
CA GLU A 18 29.65 -10.75 1.47
C GLU A 18 28.24 -11.27 1.12
N GLY A 19 27.50 -10.55 0.25
CA GLY A 19 26.22 -11.00 -0.29
C GLY A 19 25.00 -10.86 0.63
N ALA A 20 25.16 -10.24 1.82
CA ALA A 20 24.04 -9.94 2.73
C ALA A 20 24.15 -8.55 3.33
N LEU A 21 22.99 -7.91 3.59
CA LEU A 21 22.89 -6.68 4.37
C LEU A 21 22.59 -7.06 5.82
N ALA A 22 23.55 -6.82 6.72
CA ALA A 22 23.39 -7.06 8.14
C ALA A 22 23.37 -5.73 8.91
N PHE A 23 22.39 -5.59 9.80
CA PHE A 23 22.21 -4.41 10.63
C PHE A 23 22.31 -4.76 12.11
N ALA A 24 23.16 -4.06 12.86
CA ALA A 24 23.18 -4.13 14.31
C ALA A 24 22.20 -3.11 14.88
N LEU A 25 21.20 -3.58 15.62
CA LEU A 25 20.19 -2.74 16.27
C LEU A 25 20.34 -2.83 17.79
N VAL A 26 20.30 -1.68 18.45
CA VAL A 26 20.19 -1.63 19.91
C VAL A 26 18.71 -1.65 20.25
N PRO A 27 18.20 -2.71 20.91
CA PRO A 27 16.80 -2.74 21.31
C PRO A 27 16.57 -1.65 22.37
N LYS A 28 15.47 -0.91 22.23
CA LYS A 28 15.04 0.06 23.23
C LYS A 28 14.56 -0.68 24.49
N ALA A 29 14.82 -0.11 25.66
CA ALA A 29 14.43 -0.70 26.94
C ALA A 29 12.91 -0.80 27.13
N ILE A 30 12.14 0.04 26.45
CA ILE A 30 10.67 0.06 26.47
C ILE A 30 10.17 0.24 25.04
N GLY A 31 9.32 -0.69 24.60
CA GLY A 31 8.69 -0.67 23.26
C GLY A 31 9.56 -1.30 22.18
N PHE A 32 9.11 -2.42 21.63
CA PHE A 32 9.66 -3.00 20.41
C PHE A 32 9.09 -2.22 19.24
N SER A 33 9.85 -1.30 18.67
CA SER A 33 9.48 -0.66 17.41
C SER A 33 10.68 -0.63 16.48
N PHE A 34 10.57 -1.32 15.36
CA PHE A 34 11.41 -1.08 14.17
C PHE A 34 11.03 0.24 13.47
N SER A 35 10.12 1.02 14.07
CA SER A 35 9.70 2.31 13.53
C SER A 35 10.83 3.31 13.66
N GLN A 36 10.95 4.15 12.65
CA GLN A 36 11.90 5.25 12.65
C GLN A 36 11.50 6.27 13.72
N ASN A 37 12.48 6.94 14.32
CA ASN A 37 12.25 7.85 15.45
C ASN A 37 11.37 9.05 15.06
N LEU A 38 11.34 9.38 13.78
CA LEU A 38 10.61 10.51 13.24
C LEU A 38 9.53 9.97 12.28
N GLN A 39 8.27 10.22 12.65
CA GLN A 39 7.10 9.86 11.83
C GLN A 39 6.20 11.06 11.67
N LEU A 40 6.16 11.59 10.46
CA LEU A 40 5.28 12.69 10.06
C LEU A 40 4.04 12.09 9.39
N GLN A 41 2.86 12.32 9.96
CA GLN A 41 1.58 11.92 9.41
C GLN A 41 0.97 13.07 8.63
N LEU A 42 0.99 13.00 7.31
CA LEU A 42 0.29 13.95 6.44
C LEU A 42 -1.15 13.51 6.28
N GLN A 43 -2.09 14.46 6.31
CA GLN A 43 -3.52 14.19 6.24
C GLN A 43 -4.16 15.03 5.13
N TYR A 44 -4.88 14.35 4.23
CA TYR A 44 -5.64 14.98 3.16
C TYR A 44 -6.74 14.05 2.63
N GLN A 45 -7.79 14.61 2.03
CA GLN A 45 -8.92 13.83 1.56
C GLN A 45 -8.64 13.09 0.25
N ASP A 46 -7.99 13.75 -0.71
CA ASP A 46 -7.62 13.15 -1.98
C ASP A 46 -6.33 12.32 -1.84
N LEU A 47 -6.42 11.04 -2.21
CA LEU A 47 -5.32 10.08 -2.05
C LEU A 47 -4.19 10.30 -3.07
N ASN A 48 -4.51 10.80 -4.27
CA ASN A 48 -3.50 11.06 -5.29
C ASN A 48 -2.67 12.29 -4.92
N GLU A 49 -3.34 13.36 -4.49
CA GLU A 49 -2.67 14.57 -4.01
C GLU A 49 -1.85 14.26 -2.75
N LEU A 50 -2.41 13.49 -1.80
CA LEU A 50 -1.67 13.04 -0.61
C LEU A 50 -0.40 12.28 -0.98
N SER A 51 -0.49 11.35 -1.95
CA SER A 51 0.66 10.58 -2.41
C SER A 51 1.72 11.45 -3.06
N SER A 52 1.31 12.38 -3.94
CA SER A 52 2.22 13.29 -4.63
C SER A 52 2.96 14.19 -3.64
N VAL A 53 2.24 14.85 -2.74
CA VAL A 53 2.83 15.73 -1.73
C VAL A 53 3.73 14.97 -0.77
N ALA A 54 3.31 13.77 -0.31
CA ALA A 54 4.13 12.93 0.56
C ALA A 54 5.43 12.47 -0.13
N PHE A 55 5.36 12.15 -1.41
CA PHE A 55 6.52 11.77 -2.20
C PHE A 55 7.49 12.93 -2.40
N ASP A 56 6.98 14.11 -2.76
CA ASP A 56 7.79 15.32 -2.98
C ASP A 56 8.48 15.78 -1.69
N LEU A 57 7.75 15.79 -0.56
CA LEU A 57 8.33 16.10 0.73
C LEU A 57 9.39 15.06 1.15
N ALA A 58 9.13 13.77 0.95
CA ALA A 58 10.11 12.73 1.24
C ALA A 58 11.39 12.91 0.40
N ASN A 59 11.26 13.27 -0.88
CA ASN A 59 12.42 13.56 -1.75
C ASN A 59 13.23 14.76 -1.27
N LYS A 60 12.57 15.82 -0.81
CA LYS A 60 13.26 16.99 -0.25
C LYS A 60 13.99 16.64 1.04
N LEU A 61 13.33 15.90 1.93
CA LEU A 61 13.93 15.46 3.19
C LEU A 61 15.13 14.51 2.99
N ARG A 62 15.16 13.74 1.89
CA ARG A 62 16.33 12.90 1.55
C ARG A 62 17.60 13.70 1.25
N ASN A 63 17.46 14.96 0.87
CA ASN A 63 18.60 15.84 0.60
C ASN A 63 19.18 16.45 1.87
N ASP A 64 18.54 16.31 3.04
CA ASP A 64 19.12 16.74 4.32
C ASP A 64 20.12 15.70 4.82
N PRO A 65 21.40 16.07 4.97
CA PRO A 65 22.46 15.13 5.42
C PRO A 65 22.24 14.63 6.86
N ASN A 66 21.37 15.28 7.63
CA ASN A 66 21.05 14.90 8.99
C ASN A 66 19.84 13.94 9.09
N LEU A 67 19.25 13.54 7.95
CA LEU A 67 18.14 12.61 7.90
C LEU A 67 18.52 11.38 7.06
N LEU A 68 18.44 10.21 7.65
CA LEU A 68 18.65 8.93 6.99
C LEU A 68 17.35 8.14 6.85
N ASN A 69 17.35 7.19 5.91
CA ASN A 69 16.24 6.28 5.67
C ASN A 69 14.89 6.99 5.44
N VAL A 70 14.93 8.15 4.81
CA VAL A 70 13.71 8.90 4.51
C VAL A 70 12.87 8.14 3.50
N ARG A 71 11.62 7.82 3.87
CA ARG A 71 10.68 7.12 3.00
C ARG A 71 9.25 7.60 3.20
N SER A 72 8.50 7.67 2.12
CA SER A 72 7.05 7.73 2.20
C SER A 72 6.51 6.30 2.35
N VAL A 73 5.73 6.06 3.39
CA VAL A 73 5.05 4.77 3.62
C VAL A 73 3.78 4.67 2.78
N PHE A 74 3.21 5.80 2.39
CA PHE A 74 2.03 5.85 1.54
C PHE A 74 2.44 6.03 0.08
N GLN A 75 2.09 5.06 -0.75
CA GLN A 75 2.38 5.05 -2.19
C GLN A 75 1.17 4.56 -2.96
N VAL A 76 0.90 5.21 -4.09
CA VAL A 76 -0.13 4.82 -5.07
C VAL A 76 0.60 4.12 -6.22
N ASP A 77 1.08 2.92 -5.97
CA ASP A 77 1.95 2.16 -6.87
C ASP A 77 1.46 0.75 -7.18
N LYS A 78 0.35 0.32 -6.56
CA LYS A 78 -0.20 -1.02 -6.81
C LYS A 78 -1.00 -1.01 -8.10
N PRO A 79 -0.59 -1.79 -9.11
CA PRO A 79 -1.38 -1.91 -10.33
C PRO A 79 -2.73 -2.58 -9.99
N GLN A 80 -3.80 -1.93 -10.38
CA GLN A 80 -5.18 -2.42 -10.23
C GLN A 80 -5.90 -2.33 -11.57
N LEU A 81 -6.90 -3.17 -11.73
CA LEU A 81 -7.83 -3.10 -12.83
C LEU A 81 -9.19 -2.65 -12.30
N ASP A 82 -9.59 -1.44 -12.65
CA ASP A 82 -10.96 -0.98 -12.41
C ASP A 82 -11.88 -1.60 -13.46
N VAL A 83 -12.92 -2.28 -12.99
CA VAL A 83 -13.91 -2.95 -13.86
C VAL A 83 -15.28 -2.33 -13.57
N SER A 84 -15.77 -1.54 -14.51
CA SER A 84 -17.07 -0.91 -14.42
C SER A 84 -18.08 -1.60 -15.34
N VAL A 85 -19.28 -1.84 -14.83
CA VAL A 85 -20.37 -2.48 -15.61
C VAL A 85 -21.07 -1.44 -16.46
N ASP A 86 -21.19 -1.71 -17.77
CA ASP A 86 -22.04 -0.97 -18.68
C ASP A 86 -23.48 -1.48 -18.51
N ARG A 87 -24.28 -0.74 -17.75
CA ARG A 87 -25.64 -1.15 -17.36
C ARG A 87 -26.58 -1.22 -18.53
N ASP A 88 -26.46 -0.31 -19.49
CA ASP A 88 -27.34 -0.24 -20.65
C ASP A 88 -27.05 -1.41 -21.60
N ARG A 89 -25.80 -1.70 -21.83
CA ARG A 89 -25.38 -2.88 -22.61
C ARG A 89 -25.75 -4.19 -21.93
N ALA A 90 -25.55 -4.31 -20.64
CA ALA A 90 -25.94 -5.51 -19.90
C ALA A 90 -27.44 -5.75 -20.00
N ALA A 91 -28.27 -4.71 -19.83
CA ALA A 91 -29.71 -4.80 -19.97
C ALA A 91 -30.15 -5.18 -21.40
N SER A 92 -29.53 -4.57 -22.42
CA SER A 92 -29.85 -4.86 -23.83
C SER A 92 -29.51 -6.30 -24.26
N LEU A 93 -28.46 -6.87 -23.65
CA LEU A 93 -28.02 -8.25 -23.89
C LEU A 93 -28.69 -9.26 -22.94
N GLY A 94 -29.56 -8.81 -22.06
CA GLY A 94 -30.29 -9.67 -21.12
C GLY A 94 -29.41 -10.30 -20.05
N VAL A 95 -28.33 -9.61 -19.62
CA VAL A 95 -27.43 -10.05 -18.56
C VAL A 95 -27.69 -9.21 -17.32
N SER A 96 -27.91 -9.85 -16.18
CA SER A 96 -28.13 -9.13 -14.92
C SER A 96 -26.79 -8.63 -14.32
N ILE A 97 -26.85 -7.49 -13.64
CA ILE A 97 -25.68 -6.95 -12.91
C ILE A 97 -25.24 -7.93 -11.80
N GLU A 98 -26.21 -8.62 -11.20
CA GLU A 98 -25.95 -9.62 -10.17
C GLU A 98 -25.12 -10.78 -10.72
N ASP A 99 -25.49 -11.30 -11.92
CA ASP A 99 -24.74 -12.38 -12.56
C ASP A 99 -23.32 -11.95 -12.95
N ILE A 100 -23.17 -10.71 -13.45
CA ILE A 100 -21.84 -10.13 -13.72
C ILE A 100 -21.00 -10.11 -12.44
N SER A 101 -21.52 -9.52 -11.37
CA SER A 101 -20.81 -9.36 -10.10
C SER A 101 -20.47 -10.71 -9.47
N ARG A 102 -21.42 -11.63 -9.48
CA ARG A 102 -21.23 -12.99 -8.94
C ARG A 102 -20.19 -13.78 -9.72
N THR A 103 -20.24 -13.69 -11.04
CA THR A 103 -19.25 -14.36 -11.91
C THR A 103 -17.86 -13.80 -11.67
N MET A 104 -17.71 -12.48 -11.59
CA MET A 104 -16.45 -11.84 -11.27
C MET A 104 -15.93 -12.27 -9.89
N GLN A 105 -16.80 -12.29 -8.88
CA GLN A 105 -16.43 -12.74 -7.54
C GLN A 105 -15.95 -14.18 -7.53
N ILE A 106 -16.68 -15.11 -8.16
CA ILE A 106 -16.34 -16.53 -8.18
C ILE A 106 -15.03 -16.75 -8.93
N LEU A 107 -14.91 -16.22 -10.12
CA LEU A 107 -13.81 -16.54 -11.01
C LEU A 107 -12.49 -15.89 -10.61
N PHE A 108 -12.53 -14.63 -10.15
CA PHE A 108 -11.33 -13.86 -9.82
C PHE A 108 -11.07 -13.74 -8.31
N GLY A 109 -12.12 -13.62 -7.49
CA GLY A 109 -12.02 -13.51 -6.04
C GLY A 109 -11.96 -14.85 -5.32
N GLY A 110 -12.53 -15.89 -5.92
CA GLY A 110 -12.74 -17.18 -5.29
C GLY A 110 -14.03 -17.23 -4.45
N LEU A 111 -14.75 -18.33 -4.55
CA LEU A 111 -15.92 -18.64 -3.72
C LEU A 111 -15.57 -19.78 -2.78
N ASP A 112 -15.66 -19.53 -1.48
CA ASP A 112 -15.67 -20.59 -0.48
C ASP A 112 -17.02 -21.31 -0.58
N LEU A 113 -17.01 -22.49 -1.22
CA LEU A 113 -18.21 -23.25 -1.53
C LEU A 113 -18.64 -24.13 -0.36
N SER A 114 -17.68 -24.79 0.28
CA SER A 114 -17.95 -25.78 1.34
C SER A 114 -16.68 -26.17 2.08
N ARG A 115 -16.84 -26.98 3.13
CA ARG A 115 -15.74 -27.62 3.84
C ARG A 115 -15.83 -29.13 3.73
N VAL A 116 -14.71 -29.76 3.48
CA VAL A 116 -14.59 -31.23 3.43
C VAL A 116 -13.73 -31.72 4.56
N LYS A 117 -14.25 -32.71 5.29
CA LYS A 117 -13.47 -33.42 6.33
C LYS A 117 -12.70 -34.58 5.71
N ARG A 118 -11.37 -34.57 5.87
CA ARG A 118 -10.51 -35.66 5.45
C ARG A 118 -9.45 -35.91 6.51
N ASP A 119 -9.28 -37.14 6.92
CA ASP A 119 -8.27 -37.57 7.90
C ASP A 119 -8.30 -36.75 9.21
N GLY A 120 -9.53 -36.42 9.69
CA GLY A 120 -9.74 -35.64 10.92
C GLY A 120 -9.46 -34.15 10.82
N LYS A 121 -9.16 -33.63 9.62
CA LYS A 121 -8.94 -32.20 9.32
C LYS A 121 -10.04 -31.66 8.42
N GLU A 122 -10.34 -30.37 8.57
CA GLU A 122 -11.25 -29.64 7.71
C GLU A 122 -10.44 -28.87 6.63
N TYR A 123 -10.91 -28.97 5.40
CA TYR A 123 -10.35 -28.26 4.25
C TYR A 123 -11.43 -27.44 3.58
N ASP A 124 -11.13 -26.17 3.29
CA ASP A 124 -12.01 -25.30 2.53
C ASP A 124 -11.97 -25.67 1.05
N VAL A 125 -13.13 -25.73 0.40
CA VAL A 125 -13.27 -25.94 -1.04
C VAL A 125 -13.54 -24.60 -1.70
N ILE A 126 -12.50 -24.05 -2.36
CA ILE A 126 -12.58 -22.77 -3.04
C ILE A 126 -12.69 -22.98 -4.54
N VAL A 127 -13.73 -22.39 -5.16
CA VAL A 127 -13.93 -22.39 -6.61
C VAL A 127 -13.41 -21.09 -7.18
N GLN A 128 -12.47 -21.15 -8.12
CA GLN A 128 -11.92 -19.97 -8.82
C GLN A 128 -11.33 -20.40 -10.16
N LEU A 129 -11.05 -19.43 -11.05
CA LEU A 129 -10.25 -19.69 -12.25
C LEU A 129 -8.84 -20.14 -11.87
N ASP A 130 -8.28 -21.01 -12.72
CA ASP A 130 -6.86 -21.35 -12.59
C ASP A 130 -5.98 -20.09 -12.66
N ARG A 131 -4.85 -20.14 -11.96
CA ARG A 131 -3.95 -18.98 -11.86
C ARG A 131 -3.52 -18.44 -13.22
N THR A 132 -3.24 -19.32 -14.17
CA THR A 132 -2.79 -18.95 -15.52
C THR A 132 -3.88 -18.25 -16.35
N SER A 133 -5.15 -18.45 -16.00
CA SER A 133 -6.32 -17.88 -16.68
C SER A 133 -6.82 -16.57 -16.03
N ARG A 134 -6.06 -15.98 -15.10
CA ARG A 134 -6.41 -14.72 -14.40
C ARG A 134 -5.20 -13.83 -14.12
N LEU A 135 -4.16 -13.88 -14.96
CA LEU A 135 -2.93 -13.10 -14.79
C LEU A 135 -3.00 -11.71 -15.43
N THR A 136 -3.76 -11.57 -16.48
CA THR A 136 -3.79 -10.36 -17.30
C THR A 136 -5.21 -9.85 -17.52
N PRO A 137 -5.39 -8.55 -17.81
CA PRO A 137 -6.70 -8.01 -18.17
C PRO A 137 -7.36 -8.70 -19.38
N ARG A 138 -6.55 -9.28 -20.29
CA ARG A 138 -7.04 -10.03 -21.45
C ARG A 138 -7.73 -11.35 -21.08
N ASP A 139 -7.47 -11.87 -19.90
CA ASP A 139 -8.10 -13.12 -19.45
C ASP A 139 -9.61 -12.94 -19.21
N LEU A 140 -10.08 -11.69 -19.06
CA LEU A 140 -11.50 -11.34 -19.04
C LEU A 140 -12.22 -11.68 -20.37
N ASP A 141 -11.49 -11.71 -21.48
CA ASP A 141 -12.05 -12.07 -22.80
C ASP A 141 -12.49 -13.53 -22.88
N ASN A 142 -11.95 -14.39 -22.03
CA ASN A 142 -12.28 -15.81 -21.97
C ASN A 142 -13.45 -16.14 -21.03
N VAL A 143 -14.02 -15.14 -20.37
CA VAL A 143 -15.14 -15.31 -19.45
C VAL A 143 -16.45 -15.02 -20.14
N TYR A 144 -17.40 -15.93 -19.99
CA TYR A 144 -18.73 -15.83 -20.59
C TYR A 144 -19.82 -15.85 -19.53
N LEU A 145 -20.82 -15.04 -19.75
CA LEU A 145 -22.04 -14.93 -18.97
C LEU A 145 -23.22 -15.53 -19.77
N ARG A 146 -24.19 -16.08 -19.06
CA ARG A 146 -25.43 -16.57 -19.71
C ARG A 146 -26.49 -15.49 -19.63
N SER A 147 -27.02 -15.08 -20.78
CA SER A 147 -28.16 -14.16 -20.84
C SER A 147 -29.47 -14.84 -20.44
N ASN A 148 -30.51 -14.07 -20.19
CA ASN A 148 -31.86 -14.56 -19.92
C ASN A 148 -32.47 -15.39 -21.08
N THR A 149 -31.95 -15.22 -22.30
CA THR A 149 -32.33 -16.03 -23.51
C THR A 149 -31.49 -17.31 -23.62
N GLY A 150 -30.52 -17.53 -22.72
CA GLY A 150 -29.62 -18.69 -22.74
C GLY A 150 -28.38 -18.54 -23.61
N GLN A 151 -28.20 -17.40 -24.29
CA GLN A 151 -27.00 -17.12 -25.09
C GLN A 151 -25.79 -16.85 -24.20
N LEU A 152 -24.62 -17.24 -24.68
CA LEU A 152 -23.34 -16.91 -24.02
C LEU A 152 -22.85 -15.55 -24.50
N ILE A 153 -22.71 -14.62 -23.57
CA ILE A 153 -22.23 -13.25 -23.78
C ILE A 153 -20.85 -13.13 -23.15
N GLN A 154 -19.87 -12.67 -23.90
CA GLN A 154 -18.53 -12.42 -23.40
C GLN A 154 -18.56 -11.31 -22.34
N LEU A 155 -17.85 -11.49 -21.22
CA LEU A 155 -17.84 -10.53 -20.12
C LEU A 155 -17.43 -9.12 -20.56
N THR A 156 -16.41 -9.03 -21.42
CA THR A 156 -15.90 -7.76 -21.96
C THR A 156 -16.90 -7.02 -22.86
N ALA A 157 -17.99 -7.67 -23.30
CA ALA A 157 -19.08 -6.98 -23.99
C ALA A 157 -19.95 -6.12 -23.06
N VAL A 158 -19.94 -6.39 -21.76
CA VAL A 158 -20.80 -5.73 -20.75
C VAL A 158 -20.02 -5.01 -19.65
N VAL A 159 -18.69 -5.05 -19.68
CA VAL A 159 -17.82 -4.32 -18.74
C VAL A 159 -16.79 -3.48 -19.47
N ASN A 160 -16.45 -2.36 -18.87
CA ASN A 160 -15.31 -1.53 -19.26
C ASN A 160 -14.18 -1.73 -18.27
N THR A 161 -12.97 -1.86 -18.77
CA THR A 161 -11.78 -2.05 -17.92
C THR A 161 -10.81 -0.88 -18.07
N LYS A 162 -10.31 -0.39 -16.96
CA LYS A 162 -9.32 0.69 -16.93
C LYS A 162 -8.19 0.32 -15.99
N PRO A 163 -6.95 0.20 -16.48
CA PRO A 163 -5.81 0.04 -15.61
C PRO A 163 -5.59 1.34 -14.81
N LEU A 164 -5.34 1.22 -13.54
CA LEU A 164 -5.01 2.34 -12.66
C LEU A 164 -3.95 1.92 -11.64
N ALA A 165 -3.30 2.89 -11.04
CA ALA A 165 -2.52 2.69 -9.84
C ALA A 165 -3.37 3.06 -8.62
N ALA A 166 -3.29 2.26 -7.59
CA ALA A 166 -4.00 2.52 -6.34
C ALA A 166 -3.10 2.27 -5.13
N PRO A 167 -3.40 2.83 -3.96
CA PRO A 167 -2.67 2.52 -2.75
C PRO A 167 -2.94 1.08 -2.33
N GLY A 168 -1.89 0.38 -1.91
CA GLY A 168 -2.03 -0.98 -1.36
C GLY A 168 -2.76 -0.98 -0.02
N GLN A 169 -2.70 0.12 0.71
CA GLN A 169 -3.36 0.32 2.00
C GLN A 169 -3.71 1.79 2.19
N ILE A 170 -4.90 2.07 2.67
CA ILE A 170 -5.35 3.41 3.06
C ILE A 170 -5.31 3.50 4.58
N ASN A 171 -4.37 4.26 5.09
CA ASN A 171 -4.23 4.49 6.53
C ASN A 171 -5.08 5.68 6.97
N HIS A 172 -5.56 5.61 8.20
CA HIS A 172 -6.24 6.71 8.85
C HIS A 172 -5.51 7.05 10.15
N TYR A 173 -5.27 8.32 10.37
CA TYR A 173 -4.76 8.84 11.62
C TYR A 173 -5.75 9.90 12.13
N ASN A 174 -6.20 9.77 13.37
CA ASN A 174 -7.25 10.62 13.94
C ASN A 174 -8.51 10.73 13.05
N ARG A 175 -8.95 9.60 12.46
CA ARG A 175 -10.10 9.48 11.54
C ARG A 175 -9.94 10.16 10.19
N LEU A 176 -8.79 10.76 9.89
CA LEU A 176 -8.49 11.35 8.59
C LEU A 176 -7.57 10.41 7.78
N ARG A 177 -7.73 10.40 6.47
CA ARG A 177 -6.81 9.68 5.57
C ARG A 177 -5.42 10.23 5.75
N SER A 178 -4.43 9.36 5.93
CA SER A 178 -3.06 9.77 6.22
C SER A 178 -2.04 9.01 5.40
N GLY A 179 -0.95 9.71 5.09
CA GLY A 179 0.28 9.15 4.55
C GLY A 179 1.44 9.47 5.48
N ALA A 180 2.18 8.44 5.91
CA ALA A 180 3.32 8.64 6.78
C ALA A 180 4.61 8.88 5.98
N ILE A 181 5.41 9.84 6.42
CA ILE A 181 6.81 9.99 6.04
C ILE A 181 7.66 9.63 7.27
N GLU A 182 8.58 8.72 7.08
CA GLU A 182 9.47 8.25 8.14
C GLU A 182 10.90 8.65 7.84
N ALA A 183 11.64 8.98 8.90
CA ALA A 183 13.06 9.32 8.83
C ALA A 183 13.79 9.00 10.14
N THR A 184 15.11 8.88 10.08
CA THR A 184 15.98 8.75 11.25
C THR A 184 16.91 9.95 11.32
N PRO A 185 16.83 10.81 12.36
CA PRO A 185 17.78 11.89 12.56
C PRO A 185 19.17 11.36 12.90
N VAL A 186 20.19 11.96 12.31
CA VAL A 186 21.60 11.60 12.53
C VAL A 186 22.43 12.85 12.76
N GLY A 187 23.23 12.84 13.81
CA GLY A 187 24.11 13.95 14.18
C GLY A 187 23.39 15.19 14.74
N ILE A 188 22.06 15.15 14.87
CA ILE A 188 21.26 16.20 15.50
C ILE A 188 20.22 15.59 16.46
N PRO A 189 19.81 16.32 17.50
CA PRO A 189 18.69 15.91 18.37
C PRO A 189 17.38 15.81 17.61
N LEU A 190 16.49 14.90 18.03
CA LEU A 190 15.16 14.71 17.42
C LEU A 190 14.36 16.02 17.35
N GLY A 191 14.34 16.81 18.44
CA GLY A 191 13.64 18.10 18.46
C GLY A 191 14.17 19.08 17.43
N THR A 192 15.49 19.10 17.16
CA THR A 192 16.06 19.95 16.12
C THR A 192 15.60 19.52 14.74
N ALA A 193 15.51 18.21 14.50
CA ALA A 193 14.98 17.68 13.22
C ALA A 193 13.51 18.03 13.04
N VAL A 194 12.71 17.92 14.09
CA VAL A 194 11.29 18.31 14.10
C VAL A 194 11.13 19.78 13.71
N TYR A 195 11.83 20.70 14.39
CA TYR A 195 11.76 22.13 14.08
C TYR A 195 12.14 22.48 12.64
N ARG A 196 13.17 21.84 12.09
CA ARG A 196 13.58 22.06 10.70
C ARG A 196 12.51 21.62 9.70
N ILE A 197 11.89 20.46 9.98
CA ILE A 197 10.82 19.94 9.11
C ILE A 197 9.58 20.82 9.22
N GLU A 198 9.23 21.30 10.40
CA GLU A 198 8.11 22.23 10.59
C GLU A 198 8.32 23.56 9.86
N ASP A 199 9.52 24.15 9.89
CA ASP A 199 9.86 25.35 9.12
C ASP A 199 9.73 25.11 7.61
N MET A 200 10.11 23.92 7.13
CA MET A 200 9.90 23.53 5.74
C MET A 200 8.41 23.35 5.41
N LEU A 201 7.67 22.65 6.27
CA LEU A 201 6.23 22.43 6.07
C LEU A 201 5.44 23.75 6.06
N ALA A 202 5.80 24.70 6.93
CA ALA A 202 5.16 26.01 6.95
C ALA A 202 5.30 26.78 5.63
N LYS A 203 6.34 26.51 4.85
CA LYS A 203 6.63 27.17 3.57
C LYS A 203 6.08 26.41 2.36
N GLU A 204 6.02 25.10 2.44
CA GLU A 204 5.83 24.24 1.28
C GLU A 204 4.56 23.38 1.30
N LEU A 205 3.93 23.23 2.47
CA LEU A 205 2.73 22.40 2.57
C LEU A 205 1.54 23.10 1.89
N PRO A 206 0.89 22.47 0.90
CA PRO A 206 -0.24 23.08 0.20
C PRO A 206 -1.43 23.36 1.14
N PRO A 207 -2.26 24.36 0.82
CA PRO A 207 -3.46 24.67 1.61
C PRO A 207 -4.41 23.47 1.73
N GLY A 208 -4.97 23.28 2.92
CA GLY A 208 -5.91 22.18 3.21
C GLY A 208 -5.25 20.88 3.71
N PHE A 209 -3.94 20.73 3.55
CA PHE A 209 -3.21 19.67 4.20
C PHE A 209 -3.06 19.92 5.70
N ARG A 210 -3.06 18.84 6.46
CA ARG A 210 -2.73 18.84 7.89
C ARG A 210 -1.57 17.88 8.11
N TYR A 211 -0.84 18.10 9.17
CA TYR A 211 0.17 17.16 9.63
C TYR A 211 0.10 16.99 11.15
N GLU A 212 0.54 15.82 11.58
CA GLU A 212 0.72 15.50 12.99
C GLU A 212 1.96 14.64 13.14
N TRP A 213 2.63 14.78 14.27
CA TRP A 213 3.74 13.91 14.63
C TRP A 213 3.21 12.63 15.28
N ALA A 214 3.88 11.52 15.00
CA ALA A 214 3.64 10.23 15.63
C ALA A 214 4.97 9.63 16.11
N GLY A 215 4.89 8.56 16.89
CA GLY A 215 6.07 7.94 17.50
C GLY A 215 6.72 8.87 18.52
N GLU A 216 8.05 8.85 18.60
CA GLU A 216 8.83 9.63 19.59
C GLU A 216 8.72 11.16 19.37
N ALA A 217 8.47 11.58 18.14
CA ALA A 217 8.33 13.00 17.84
C ALA A 217 7.02 13.62 18.36
N LYS A 218 6.04 12.78 18.75
CA LYS A 218 4.78 13.25 19.32
C LYS A 218 4.91 13.80 20.75
N ASP A 219 5.89 13.30 21.48
CA ASP A 219 6.07 13.57 22.91
C ASP A 219 7.00 14.76 23.16
N LEU A 220 7.37 15.47 22.09
CA LEU A 220 8.18 16.70 22.14
C LEU A 220 7.31 17.95 22.21
#